data_4a94e1995c4deb4f2f7ce62b78e6a3e2
#
_entry.id   4a94e1995c4deb4f2f7ce62b78e6a3e2
#
_cell.length_a   1.000
_cell.length_b   1.000
_cell.length_c   1.000
_cell.angle_alpha   90.00
_cell.angle_beta   90.00
_cell.angle_gamma   90.00
#
_symmetry.space_group_name_H-M   'P 1'
#
loop_
_entity.id
_entity.type
_entity.pdbx_description
1 polymer ?
#
loop_
_entity_poly.entity_id
_entity_poly.type
_entity_poly.pdbx_seq_one_letter_code
_entity_poly.pdbx_strand_id
1 'polypeptide(L)'
;MIVVAIIGILAAAAIPVYQGYVVKTQVGRAVSELGAYRSGFEANTTGTSGINNQSLGYSPSNLTTGDIATEIGTLNADGSGHLQVTMGGNAHPNLVGVILRFERTVAGEWRCVIDKSAASQWRASYTPANCTVL
;
A
#
# COMPACT_ATOMS: atom_id res chain seq x y z
N MET A 1 -42.26 -7.75 15.20
CA MET A 1 -41.69 -6.58 15.92
C MET A 1 -40.34 -6.94 16.60
N ILE A 2 -40.27 -7.98 17.42
CA ILE A 2 -39.03 -8.40 18.11
C ILE A 2 -37.96 -8.84 17.12
N VAL A 3 -38.29 -9.60 16.09
CA VAL A 3 -37.34 -10.06 15.06
C VAL A 3 -36.68 -8.88 14.31
N VAL A 4 -37.45 -7.86 13.98
CA VAL A 4 -36.96 -6.65 13.31
C VAL A 4 -35.98 -5.88 14.21
N ALA A 5 -36.29 -5.79 15.51
CA ALA A 5 -35.40 -5.16 16.48
C ALA A 5 -34.08 -5.90 16.63
N ILE A 6 -34.06 -7.21 16.65
CA ILE A 6 -32.88 -8.05 16.72
C ILE A 6 -32.01 -7.86 15.45
N ILE A 7 -32.61 -7.86 14.27
CA ILE A 7 -31.92 -7.62 13.00
C ILE A 7 -31.28 -6.24 13.02
N GLY A 8 -31.98 -5.21 13.50
CA GLY A 8 -31.45 -3.85 13.60
C GLY A 8 -30.21 -3.74 14.49
N ILE A 9 -30.22 -4.41 15.65
CA ILE A 9 -29.10 -4.43 16.59
C ILE A 9 -27.90 -5.17 15.98
N LEU A 10 -28.12 -6.32 15.37
CA LEU A 10 -27.07 -7.10 14.72
C LEU A 10 -26.44 -6.33 13.55
N ALA A 11 -27.25 -5.66 12.73
CA ALA A 11 -26.75 -4.84 11.63
C ALA A 11 -25.91 -3.65 12.14
N ALA A 12 -26.34 -2.98 13.20
CA ALA A 12 -25.62 -1.87 13.80
C ALA A 12 -24.24 -2.28 14.34
N ALA A 13 -24.09 -3.49 14.85
CA ALA A 13 -22.81 -4.03 15.33
C ALA A 13 -21.92 -4.54 14.17
N ALA A 14 -22.53 -5.14 13.14
CA ALA A 14 -21.79 -5.76 12.04
C ALA A 14 -21.14 -4.74 11.09
N ILE A 15 -21.77 -3.61 10.81
CA ILE A 15 -21.30 -2.64 9.84
C ILE A 15 -19.93 -2.04 10.21
N PRO A 16 -19.66 -1.55 11.43
CA PRO A 16 -18.35 -1.02 11.81
C PRO A 16 -17.22 -2.07 11.72
N VAL A 17 -17.51 -3.31 12.11
CA VAL A 17 -16.55 -4.43 12.04
C VAL A 17 -16.22 -4.75 10.59
N TYR A 18 -17.23 -4.80 9.73
CA TYR A 18 -17.04 -5.04 8.29
C TYR A 18 -16.20 -3.96 7.63
N GLN A 19 -16.43 -2.69 7.93
CA GLN A 19 -15.64 -1.58 7.38
C GLN A 19 -14.17 -1.67 7.80
N GLY A 20 -13.87 -2.00 9.05
CA GLY A 20 -12.50 -2.20 9.51
C GLY A 20 -11.79 -3.33 8.75
N TYR A 21 -12.49 -4.41 8.47
CA TYR A 21 -11.99 -5.51 7.67
C TYR A 21 -11.72 -5.10 6.22
N VAL A 22 -12.62 -4.35 5.60
CA VAL A 22 -12.44 -3.83 4.22
C VAL A 22 -11.21 -2.94 4.13
N VAL A 23 -11.02 -2.01 5.07
CA VAL A 23 -9.85 -1.12 5.11
C VAL A 23 -8.56 -1.93 5.21
N LYS A 24 -8.50 -2.88 6.14
CA LYS A 24 -7.33 -3.77 6.28
C LYS A 24 -7.04 -4.54 4.99
N THR A 25 -8.07 -5.03 4.34
CA THR A 25 -7.94 -5.76 3.06
C THR A 25 -7.40 -4.87 1.95
N GLN A 26 -7.85 -3.62 1.87
CA GLN A 26 -7.35 -2.66 0.90
C GLN A 26 -5.86 -2.35 1.11
N VAL A 27 -5.44 -2.14 2.35
CA VAL A 27 -4.01 -1.95 2.67
C VAL A 27 -3.20 -3.17 2.27
N GLY A 28 -3.65 -4.36 2.64
CA GLY A 28 -2.99 -5.62 2.29
C GLY A 28 -2.87 -5.82 0.79
N ARG A 29 -3.92 -5.51 0.03
CA ARG A 29 -3.92 -5.56 -1.42
C ARG A 29 -2.91 -4.59 -2.03
N ALA A 30 -2.94 -3.33 -1.59
CA ALA A 30 -2.03 -2.30 -2.11
C ALA A 30 -0.56 -2.65 -1.81
N VAL A 31 -0.28 -3.15 -0.61
CA VAL A 31 1.07 -3.62 -0.24
C VAL A 31 1.51 -4.79 -1.11
N SER A 32 0.62 -5.74 -1.36
CA SER A 32 0.93 -6.89 -2.23
C SER A 32 1.17 -6.47 -3.67
N GLU A 33 0.38 -5.55 -4.20
CA GLU A 33 0.56 -5.01 -5.55
C GLU A 33 1.91 -4.30 -5.68
N LEU A 34 2.26 -3.45 -4.71
CA LEU A 34 3.55 -2.76 -4.71
C LEU A 34 4.72 -3.74 -4.56
N GLY A 35 4.57 -4.73 -3.68
CA GLY A 35 5.60 -5.76 -3.44
C GLY A 35 5.90 -6.62 -4.66
N ALA A 36 4.94 -6.77 -5.57
CA ALA A 36 5.13 -7.53 -6.81
C ALA A 36 6.19 -6.91 -7.73
N TYR A 37 6.43 -5.60 -7.62
CA TYR A 37 7.43 -4.91 -8.44
C TYR A 37 8.87 -5.07 -7.93
N ARG A 38 9.08 -5.66 -6.76
CA ARG A 38 10.43 -5.91 -6.23
C ARG A 38 11.27 -6.78 -7.14
N SER A 39 10.69 -7.82 -7.73
CA SER A 39 11.42 -8.69 -8.68
C SER A 39 11.86 -7.93 -9.92
N GLY A 40 11.00 -7.09 -10.48
CA GLY A 40 11.36 -6.21 -11.60
C GLY A 40 12.43 -5.19 -11.20
N PHE A 41 12.37 -4.68 -10.00
CA PHE A 41 13.42 -3.79 -9.46
C PHE A 41 14.77 -4.50 -9.42
N GLU A 42 14.84 -5.68 -8.81
CA GLU A 42 16.08 -6.47 -8.72
C GLU A 42 16.64 -6.82 -10.10
N ALA A 43 15.78 -7.16 -11.05
CA ALA A 43 16.20 -7.50 -12.40
C ALA A 43 16.85 -6.30 -13.13
N ASN A 44 16.53 -5.07 -12.74
CA ASN A 44 16.99 -3.86 -13.39
C ASN A 44 18.06 -3.08 -12.59
N THR A 45 18.51 -3.57 -11.44
CA THR A 45 19.53 -2.91 -10.62
C THR A 45 20.88 -2.80 -11.33
N THR A 46 21.19 -3.73 -12.22
CA THR A 46 22.44 -3.76 -13.00
C THR A 46 22.25 -3.36 -14.46
N GLY A 47 21.00 -3.05 -14.85
CA GLY A 47 20.67 -2.70 -16.22
C GLY A 47 21.06 -1.26 -16.58
N THR A 48 21.28 -1.02 -17.87
CA THR A 48 21.59 0.32 -18.39
C THR A 48 20.37 1.23 -18.43
N SER A 49 19.18 0.68 -18.40
CA SER A 49 17.90 1.43 -18.50
C SER A 49 17.46 2.05 -17.18
N GLY A 50 18.09 1.63 -16.07
CA GLY A 50 17.72 2.09 -14.73
C GLY A 50 16.35 1.61 -14.27
N ILE A 51 15.88 2.16 -13.15
CA ILE A 51 14.58 1.86 -12.58
C ILE A 51 13.58 2.94 -13.01
N ASN A 52 12.56 2.53 -13.73
CA ASN A 52 11.44 3.39 -14.11
C ASN A 52 10.17 2.51 -14.25
N ASN A 53 9.02 3.13 -14.38
CA ASN A 53 7.74 2.40 -14.46
C ASN A 53 7.70 1.42 -15.63
N GLN A 54 8.33 1.74 -16.75
CA GLN A 54 8.37 0.84 -17.90
C GLN A 54 9.23 -0.42 -17.60
N SER A 55 10.40 -0.24 -17.00
CA SER A 55 11.28 -1.36 -16.65
C SER A 55 10.69 -2.25 -15.56
N LEU A 56 9.86 -1.68 -14.68
CA LEU A 56 9.15 -2.41 -13.63
C LEU A 56 7.91 -3.13 -14.15
N GLY A 57 7.41 -2.78 -15.33
CA GLY A 57 6.11 -3.24 -15.80
C GLY A 57 4.96 -2.68 -14.98
N TYR A 58 5.09 -1.46 -14.49
CA TYR A 58 4.12 -0.84 -13.59
C TYR A 58 2.77 -0.63 -14.27
N SER A 59 1.72 -1.01 -13.56
CA SER A 59 0.33 -0.73 -13.91
C SER A 59 -0.36 -0.07 -12.72
N PRO A 60 -0.90 1.15 -12.86
CA PRO A 60 -1.52 1.85 -11.74
C PRO A 60 -2.65 1.07 -11.10
N SER A 61 -2.69 1.08 -9.76
CA SER A 61 -3.76 0.48 -8.97
C SER A 61 -4.92 1.46 -8.81
N ASN A 62 -6.14 0.95 -8.71
CA ASN A 62 -7.30 1.77 -8.38
C ASN A 62 -7.33 2.22 -6.90
N LEU A 63 -6.44 1.70 -6.06
CA LEU A 63 -6.31 2.06 -4.65
C LEU A 63 -5.23 3.12 -4.41
N THR A 64 -4.53 3.55 -5.44
CA THR A 64 -3.42 4.51 -5.32
C THR A 64 -3.63 5.71 -6.24
N THR A 65 -2.92 6.79 -5.93
CA THR A 65 -2.92 8.00 -6.75
C THR A 65 -1.80 7.95 -7.81
N GLY A 66 -1.84 8.87 -8.75
CA GLY A 66 -0.88 8.93 -9.85
C GLY A 66 -1.29 8.06 -11.02
N ASP A 67 -0.53 8.18 -12.10
CA ASP A 67 -0.73 7.46 -13.35
C ASP A 67 0.55 6.73 -13.78
N ILE A 68 0.55 6.19 -14.99
CA ILE A 68 1.71 5.45 -15.52
C ILE A 68 2.98 6.33 -15.62
N ALA A 69 2.84 7.65 -15.70
CA ALA A 69 3.96 8.58 -15.76
C ALA A 69 4.50 8.97 -14.38
N THR A 70 3.78 8.63 -13.31
CA THR A 70 4.23 8.87 -11.93
C THR A 70 5.19 7.76 -11.51
N GLU A 71 6.49 8.04 -11.54
CA GLU A 71 7.51 7.04 -11.22
C GLU A 71 7.40 6.57 -9.77
N ILE A 72 7.33 5.26 -9.57
CA ILE A 72 7.19 4.64 -8.25
C ILE A 72 8.52 4.14 -7.68
N GLY A 73 9.53 3.97 -8.51
CA GLY A 73 10.81 3.39 -8.12
C GLY A 73 11.96 4.39 -8.19
N THR A 74 12.84 4.30 -7.21
CA THR A 74 14.10 5.05 -7.18
C THR A 74 15.24 4.11 -6.81
N LEU A 75 16.34 4.16 -7.58
CA LEU A 75 17.57 3.44 -7.29
C LEU A 75 18.69 4.45 -7.08
N ASN A 76 19.34 4.39 -5.94
CA ASN A 76 20.48 5.23 -5.61
C ASN A 76 21.79 4.61 -6.12
N ALA A 77 22.84 5.43 -6.24
CA ALA A 77 24.14 4.99 -6.73
C ALA A 77 24.80 3.93 -5.83
N ASP A 78 24.44 3.88 -4.53
CA ASP A 78 24.97 2.89 -3.57
C ASP A 78 24.22 1.54 -3.61
N GLY A 79 23.21 1.41 -4.46
CA GLY A 79 22.38 0.22 -4.56
C GLY A 79 21.16 0.21 -3.65
N SER A 80 21.03 1.17 -2.76
CA SER A 80 19.78 1.36 -2.01
C SER A 80 18.70 1.95 -2.89
N GLY A 81 17.45 1.88 -2.46
CA GLY A 81 16.35 2.45 -3.21
C GLY A 81 15.01 2.19 -2.57
N HIS A 82 13.96 2.51 -3.29
CA HIS A 82 12.61 2.25 -2.81
C HIS A 82 11.60 2.14 -3.95
N LEU A 83 10.48 1.51 -3.62
CA LEU A 83 9.23 1.53 -4.38
C LEU A 83 8.20 2.23 -3.50
N GLN A 84 7.51 3.22 -4.02
CA GLN A 84 6.58 4.04 -3.23
C GLN A 84 5.33 4.36 -4.00
N VAL A 85 4.19 4.23 -3.35
CA VAL A 85 2.88 4.70 -3.83
C VAL A 85 2.14 5.40 -2.71
N THR A 86 1.21 6.27 -3.08
CA THR A 86 0.31 6.95 -2.13
C THR A 86 -1.09 6.40 -2.32
N MET A 87 -1.75 6.00 -1.24
CA MET A 87 -3.12 5.52 -1.30
C MET A 87 -4.10 6.65 -1.59
N GLY A 88 -5.11 6.34 -2.37
CA GLY A 88 -6.13 7.29 -2.80
C GLY A 88 -7.04 6.63 -3.83
N GLY A 89 -7.49 7.38 -4.84
CA GLY A 89 -8.41 6.84 -5.84
C GLY A 89 -9.66 6.24 -5.19
N ASN A 90 -9.88 4.96 -5.37
CA ASN A 90 -11.03 4.22 -4.82
C ASN A 90 -10.76 3.64 -3.42
N ALA A 91 -9.64 3.98 -2.78
CA ALA A 91 -9.36 3.54 -1.41
C ALA A 91 -10.35 4.16 -0.42
N HIS A 92 -10.57 3.48 0.69
CA HIS A 92 -11.41 3.99 1.78
C HIS A 92 -10.90 5.36 2.24
N PRO A 93 -11.78 6.32 2.58
CA PRO A 93 -11.38 7.67 2.99
C PRO A 93 -10.35 7.71 4.14
N ASN A 94 -10.37 6.73 5.05
CA ASN A 94 -9.41 6.63 6.14
C ASN A 94 -7.98 6.35 5.67
N LEU A 95 -7.79 5.94 4.43
CA LEU A 95 -6.49 5.57 3.85
C LEU A 95 -5.92 6.62 2.91
N VAL A 96 -6.71 7.62 2.52
CA VAL A 96 -6.25 8.65 1.57
C VAL A 96 -5.02 9.37 2.12
N GLY A 97 -3.96 9.43 1.32
CA GLY A 97 -2.71 10.06 1.69
C GLY A 97 -1.70 9.17 2.39
N VAL A 98 -2.07 7.92 2.73
CA VAL A 98 -1.12 6.95 3.29
C VAL A 98 -0.07 6.59 2.26
N ILE A 99 1.20 6.69 2.62
CA ILE A 99 2.31 6.32 1.75
C ILE A 99 2.75 4.90 2.10
N LEU A 100 2.75 4.03 1.09
CA LEU A 100 3.27 2.67 1.18
C LEU A 100 4.63 2.64 0.50
N ARG A 101 5.63 2.13 1.19
CA ARG A 101 7.00 2.08 0.67
C ARG A 101 7.64 0.74 0.95
N PHE A 102 8.27 0.16 -0.06
CA PHE A 102 9.26 -0.89 0.11
C PHE A 102 10.63 -0.27 -0.03
N GLU A 103 11.40 -0.29 1.04
CA GLU A 103 12.77 0.24 1.08
C GLU A 103 13.77 -0.88 0.88
N ARG A 104 14.73 -0.67 -0.03
CA ARG A 104 15.84 -1.57 -0.28
C ARG A 104 17.10 -1.02 0.36
N THR A 105 17.76 -1.81 1.18
CA THR A 105 19.04 -1.44 1.79
C THR A 105 20.18 -1.59 0.79
N VAL A 106 21.34 -1.03 1.12
CA VAL A 106 22.59 -1.22 0.34
C VAL A 106 22.94 -2.70 0.20
N ALA A 107 22.63 -3.50 1.22
CA ALA A 107 22.86 -4.96 1.22
C ALA A 107 21.84 -5.74 0.36
N GLY A 108 20.79 -5.07 -0.13
CA GLY A 108 19.75 -5.71 -0.96
C GLY A 108 18.57 -6.25 -0.18
N GLU A 109 18.43 -5.92 1.09
CA GLU A 109 17.28 -6.32 1.91
C GLU A 109 16.11 -5.37 1.71
N TRP A 110 14.90 -5.92 1.69
CA TRP A 110 13.67 -5.15 1.55
C TRP A 110 12.90 -5.04 2.86
N ARG A 111 12.35 -3.85 3.11
CA ARG A 111 11.46 -3.58 4.25
C ARG A 111 10.21 -2.86 3.78
N CYS A 112 9.06 -3.25 4.35
CA CYS A 112 7.80 -2.55 4.14
C CYS A 112 7.63 -1.48 5.21
N VAL A 113 7.41 -0.24 4.78
CA VAL A 113 7.22 0.91 5.67
C VAL A 113 5.94 1.64 5.25
N ILE A 114 5.14 2.03 6.23
CA ILE A 114 3.89 2.76 6.01
C ILE A 114 3.98 4.09 6.73
N ASP A 115 3.83 5.17 5.99
CA ASP A 115 3.71 6.53 6.52
C ASP A 115 2.24 6.93 6.54
N LYS A 116 1.68 7.00 7.74
CA LYS A 116 0.28 7.35 8.00
C LYS A 116 0.08 8.81 8.37
N SER A 117 1.10 9.64 8.28
CA SER A 117 1.07 11.02 8.80
C SER A 117 -0.06 11.87 8.19
N ALA A 118 -0.43 11.60 6.94
CA ALA A 118 -1.53 12.29 6.26
C ALA A 118 -2.91 11.68 6.53
N ALA A 119 -2.99 10.56 7.27
CA ALA A 119 -4.23 9.81 7.50
C ALA A 119 -4.57 9.79 9.00
N SER A 120 -5.28 10.82 9.47
CA SER A 120 -5.67 10.99 10.88
C SER A 120 -6.56 9.86 11.41
N GLN A 121 -7.25 9.13 10.53
CA GLN A 121 -8.14 8.02 10.86
C GLN A 121 -7.48 6.65 10.80
N TRP A 122 -6.16 6.59 10.64
CA TRP A 122 -5.43 5.33 10.64
C TRP A 122 -5.57 4.60 11.97
N ARG A 123 -5.74 3.29 11.91
CA ARG A 123 -5.78 2.41 13.10
C ARG A 123 -4.68 1.35 13.00
N ALA A 124 -4.12 0.97 14.13
CA ALA A 124 -3.07 -0.04 14.20
C ALA A 124 -3.51 -1.39 13.60
N SER A 125 -4.81 -1.71 13.68
CA SER A 125 -5.38 -2.93 13.10
C SER A 125 -5.30 -2.98 11.57
N TYR A 126 -5.07 -1.86 10.89
CA TYR A 126 -4.91 -1.82 9.43
C TYR A 126 -3.52 -2.29 8.99
N THR A 127 -2.56 -2.37 9.89
CA THR A 127 -1.16 -2.66 9.56
C THR A 127 -1.00 -4.13 9.15
N PRO A 128 -0.46 -4.42 7.95
CA PRO A 128 -0.07 -5.78 7.57
C PRO A 128 1.07 -6.30 8.45
N ALA A 129 1.13 -7.63 8.61
CA ALA A 129 2.05 -8.29 9.54
C ALA A 129 3.54 -7.97 9.29
N ASN A 130 3.92 -7.75 8.03
CA ASN A 130 5.32 -7.55 7.64
C ASN A 130 5.70 -6.09 7.40
N CYS A 131 4.84 -5.14 7.79
CA CYS A 131 5.07 -3.73 7.60
C CYS A 131 5.25 -3.00 8.92
N THR A 132 6.11 -1.99 8.91
CA THR A 132 6.34 -1.08 10.04
C THR A 132 5.65 0.24 9.75
N VAL A 133 4.87 0.73 10.70
CA VAL A 133 4.21 2.04 10.60
C VAL A 133 5.08 3.09 11.29
N LEU A 134 5.31 4.18 10.58
CA LEU A 134 6.05 5.34 11.10
C LEU A 134 5.19 6.20 12.02
#